data_8a550d9baa9ccfc2cb95f7888ccb31a0
#
_entry.id   8a550d9baa9ccfc2cb95f7888ccb31a0
#
_cell.length_a   1.000
_cell.length_b   1.000
_cell.length_c   1.000
_cell.angle_alpha   90.00
_cell.angle_beta   90.00
_cell.angle_gamma   90.00
#
_symmetry.space_group_name_H-M   'P 1'
#
loop_
_entity.id
_entity.type
_entity.pdbx_description
1 polymer ?
#
loop_
_entity_poly.entity_id
_entity_poly.type
_entity_poly.pdbx_seq_one_letter_code
_entity_poly.pdbx_strand_id
1 'polypeptide(L)'
;MDNSVLQDAILNGLISTQYQGNALIGPQLLTNNQSSTIWQTLRHELLSCKNFTWSVAFITLDMLVPFKAVMADLAQQGVQGTIITSDYLNFNHPAMFEELQKIPNLTVRIADLNGFHTKGYLFDHGEYQTVIIGSANFTRSALLVNKEWNLKLSSRQEGSLFQQLTAELDAVKHESTVLTSEWIAAYRKNWQPPKTRVTQPEKLKPIE
;
A
#
# COMPACT_ATOMS: atom_id res chain seq x y z
N MET A 1 -11.56 -33.39 -3.16
CA MET A 1 -10.44 -32.89 -2.33
C MET A 1 -10.68 -33.41 -0.93
N ASP A 2 -9.69 -34.04 -0.31
CA ASP A 2 -9.83 -34.53 1.05
C ASP A 2 -10.01 -33.35 2.01
N ASN A 3 -11.11 -33.32 2.75
CA ASN A 3 -11.42 -32.25 3.71
C ASN A 3 -10.33 -32.08 4.78
N SER A 4 -9.56 -33.12 5.07
CA SER A 4 -8.47 -33.10 6.05
C SER A 4 -7.30 -32.22 5.57
N VAL A 5 -6.95 -32.26 4.29
CA VAL A 5 -5.87 -31.42 3.69
C VAL A 5 -6.26 -29.94 3.69
N LEU A 6 -7.53 -29.65 3.41
CA LEU A 6 -8.02 -28.27 3.44
C LEU A 6 -8.04 -27.73 4.87
N GLN A 7 -8.51 -28.53 5.84
CA GLN A 7 -8.49 -28.13 7.26
C GLN A 7 -7.05 -27.91 7.77
N ASP A 8 -6.12 -28.79 7.41
CA ASP A 8 -4.70 -28.63 7.74
C ASP A 8 -4.14 -27.31 7.19
N ALA A 9 -4.38 -27.03 5.90
CA ALA A 9 -3.91 -25.77 5.29
C ALA A 9 -4.53 -24.53 5.96
N ILE A 10 -5.81 -24.55 6.31
CA ILE A 10 -6.50 -23.45 6.99
C ILE A 10 -5.88 -23.21 8.37
N LEU A 11 -5.66 -24.28 9.16
CA LEU A 11 -5.08 -24.21 10.50
C LEU A 11 -3.60 -23.75 10.49
N ASN A 12 -2.90 -23.98 9.39
CA ASN A 12 -1.53 -23.52 9.16
C ASN A 12 -1.46 -22.17 8.41
N GLY A 13 -2.51 -21.36 8.48
CA GLY A 13 -2.52 -20.02 7.85
C GLY A 13 -2.56 -20.07 6.33
N LEU A 14 -3.29 -21.02 5.76
CA LEU A 14 -3.42 -21.28 4.32
C LEU A 14 -2.12 -21.81 3.67
N ILE A 15 -1.21 -22.33 4.46
CA ILE A 15 0.03 -22.97 3.99
C ILE A 15 -0.09 -24.48 4.21
N SER A 16 -0.03 -25.26 3.14
CA SER A 16 -0.04 -26.72 3.26
C SER A 16 1.30 -27.24 3.78
N THR A 17 1.27 -28.13 4.76
CA THR A 17 2.46 -28.86 5.24
C THR A 17 2.84 -30.02 4.33
N GLN A 18 1.91 -30.50 3.49
CA GLN A 18 2.09 -31.64 2.62
C GLN A 18 2.47 -31.27 1.18
N TYR A 19 2.15 -30.06 0.74
CA TYR A 19 2.40 -29.59 -0.62
C TYR A 19 3.22 -28.31 -0.60
N GLN A 20 4.38 -28.33 -1.26
CA GLN A 20 5.12 -27.11 -1.50
C GLN A 20 4.40 -26.29 -2.57
N GLY A 21 3.71 -25.24 -2.13
CA GLY A 21 3.10 -24.26 -3.02
C GLY A 21 4.14 -23.35 -3.67
N ASN A 22 3.70 -22.59 -4.67
CA ASN A 22 4.53 -21.51 -5.21
C ASN A 22 4.71 -20.42 -4.14
N ALA A 23 5.95 -20.19 -3.70
CA ALA A 23 6.29 -19.20 -2.68
C ALA A 23 5.87 -17.76 -3.06
N LEU A 24 5.67 -17.49 -4.36
CA LEU A 24 5.23 -16.17 -4.84
C LEU A 24 3.76 -15.88 -4.50
N ILE A 25 2.93 -16.93 -4.43
CA ILE A 25 1.47 -16.79 -4.20
C ILE A 25 1.02 -17.25 -2.81
N GLY A 26 1.91 -17.83 -2.00
CA GLY A 26 1.60 -18.21 -0.62
C GLY A 26 1.42 -16.98 0.29
N PRO A 27 0.60 -17.08 1.37
CA PRO A 27 0.52 -16.05 2.39
C PRO A 27 1.90 -15.74 3.00
N GLN A 28 2.22 -14.46 3.17
CA GLN A 28 3.51 -14.03 3.72
C GLN A 28 3.32 -12.91 4.73
N LEU A 29 3.94 -13.04 5.89
CA LEU A 29 4.11 -11.93 6.81
C LEU A 29 5.32 -11.10 6.37
N LEU A 30 5.10 -9.84 6.04
CA LEU A 30 6.12 -8.89 5.63
C LEU A 30 6.47 -7.96 6.79
N THR A 31 7.76 -7.83 7.05
CA THR A 31 8.31 -6.87 8.03
C THR A 31 9.69 -6.42 7.58
N ASN A 32 10.12 -5.24 8.05
CA ASN A 32 11.49 -4.81 7.82
C ASN A 32 12.45 -5.52 8.78
N ASN A 33 13.47 -6.13 8.23
CA ASN A 33 14.56 -6.79 8.97
C ASN A 33 15.88 -6.66 8.21
N GLN A 34 16.95 -7.31 8.70
CA GLN A 34 18.28 -7.22 8.09
C GLN A 34 18.35 -7.80 6.67
N SER A 35 17.49 -8.74 6.30
CA SER A 35 17.54 -9.45 5.02
C SER A 35 16.51 -8.94 4.01
N SER A 36 15.44 -8.30 4.46
CA SER A 36 14.35 -7.87 3.58
C SER A 36 13.63 -6.62 4.11
N THR A 37 13.07 -5.86 3.19
CA THR A 37 12.23 -4.71 3.48
C THR A 37 10.88 -4.83 2.78
N ILE A 38 9.87 -4.16 3.31
CA ILE A 38 8.55 -4.11 2.69
C ILE A 38 8.63 -3.48 1.30
N TRP A 39 9.50 -2.46 1.12
CA TRP A 39 9.72 -1.84 -0.18
C TRP A 39 10.23 -2.83 -1.24
N GLN A 40 11.13 -3.75 -0.88
CA GLN A 40 11.61 -4.75 -1.84
C GLN A 40 10.46 -5.61 -2.38
N THR A 41 9.52 -6.00 -1.51
CA THR A 41 8.34 -6.76 -1.94
C THR A 41 7.40 -5.90 -2.79
N LEU A 42 7.08 -4.67 -2.37
CA LEU A 42 6.24 -3.76 -3.18
C LEU A 42 6.85 -3.51 -4.56
N ARG A 43 8.16 -3.31 -4.63
CA ARG A 43 8.88 -3.12 -5.90
C ARG A 43 8.81 -4.36 -6.78
N HIS A 44 8.94 -5.55 -6.20
CA HIS A 44 8.82 -6.81 -6.93
C HIS A 44 7.43 -6.98 -7.55
N GLU A 45 6.38 -6.75 -6.76
CA GLU A 45 4.99 -6.81 -7.23
C GLU A 45 4.72 -5.77 -8.34
N LEU A 46 5.21 -4.54 -8.18
CA LEU A 46 5.10 -3.50 -9.21
C LEU A 46 5.72 -3.93 -10.54
N LEU A 47 6.94 -4.46 -10.51
CA LEU A 47 7.66 -4.84 -11.73
C LEU A 47 7.08 -6.06 -12.45
N SER A 48 6.16 -6.79 -11.82
CA SER A 48 5.52 -7.98 -12.39
C SER A 48 4.01 -7.80 -12.66
N CYS A 49 3.40 -6.69 -12.21
CA CYS A 49 1.97 -6.47 -12.41
C CYS A 49 1.63 -5.87 -13.79
N LYS A 50 0.38 -6.03 -14.21
CA LYS A 50 -0.21 -5.37 -15.37
C LYS A 50 -0.84 -4.01 -15.04
N ASN A 51 -1.34 -3.89 -13.83
CA ASN A 51 -1.81 -2.64 -13.23
C ASN A 51 -1.81 -2.75 -11.70
N PHE A 52 -1.96 -1.62 -11.00
CA PHE A 52 -2.07 -1.62 -9.56
C PHE A 52 -3.03 -0.53 -9.07
N THR A 53 -3.62 -0.78 -7.90
CA THR A 53 -4.42 0.21 -7.17
C THR A 53 -4.00 0.20 -5.70
N TRP A 54 -3.53 1.33 -5.21
CA TRP A 54 -3.13 1.52 -3.82
C TRP A 54 -4.10 2.45 -3.12
N SER A 55 -4.47 2.09 -1.90
CA SER A 55 -5.22 2.93 -0.98
C SER A 55 -4.35 3.17 0.24
N VAL A 56 -3.74 4.36 0.36
CA VAL A 56 -2.73 4.64 1.37
C VAL A 56 -2.83 6.06 1.90
N ALA A 57 -2.98 6.20 3.22
CA ALA A 57 -3.25 7.48 3.84
C ALA A 57 -2.06 8.46 3.75
N PHE A 58 -0.84 7.99 4.00
CA PHE A 58 0.33 8.87 4.12
C PHE A 58 1.44 8.47 3.16
N ILE A 59 1.96 9.48 2.45
CA ILE A 59 3.02 9.35 1.44
C ILE A 59 4.09 10.41 1.75
N THR A 60 5.36 10.03 1.70
CA THR A 60 6.47 10.97 1.91
C THR A 60 7.28 11.20 0.63
N LEU A 61 7.82 12.42 0.49
CA LEU A 61 8.61 12.84 -0.68
C LEU A 61 9.83 11.96 -0.93
N ASP A 62 10.48 11.52 0.14
CA ASP A 62 11.69 10.70 0.05
C ASP A 62 11.41 9.30 -0.53
N MET A 63 10.18 8.78 -0.34
CA MET A 63 9.75 7.53 -0.97
C MET A 63 9.36 7.70 -2.44
N LEU A 64 9.02 8.91 -2.88
CA LEU A 64 8.71 9.15 -4.29
C LEU A 64 9.94 9.05 -5.20
N VAL A 65 11.15 9.23 -4.69
CA VAL A 65 12.37 9.12 -5.51
C VAL A 65 12.52 7.70 -6.09
N PRO A 66 12.61 6.64 -5.27
CA PRO A 66 12.69 5.27 -5.79
C PRO A 66 11.40 4.84 -6.53
N PHE A 67 10.24 5.36 -6.12
CA PHE A 67 8.97 5.06 -6.78
C PHE A 67 8.93 5.59 -8.23
N LYS A 68 9.34 6.84 -8.45
CA LYS A 68 9.39 7.41 -9.81
C LYS A 68 10.29 6.64 -10.76
N ALA A 69 11.42 6.13 -10.27
CA ALA A 69 12.29 5.29 -11.09
C ALA A 69 11.55 4.01 -11.55
N VAL A 70 10.84 3.34 -10.64
CA VAL A 70 10.01 2.18 -10.99
C VAL A 70 8.89 2.57 -11.95
N MET A 71 8.19 3.70 -11.71
CA MET A 71 7.10 4.15 -12.58
C MET A 71 7.57 4.49 -14.00
N ALA A 72 8.80 4.97 -14.16
CA ALA A 72 9.38 5.19 -15.48
C ALA A 72 9.59 3.88 -16.26
N ASP A 73 10.06 2.82 -15.58
CA ASP A 73 10.18 1.49 -16.17
C ASP A 73 8.79 0.92 -16.53
N LEU A 74 7.80 1.08 -15.65
CA LEU A 74 6.42 0.64 -15.87
C LEU A 74 5.74 1.38 -17.02
N ALA A 75 6.03 2.67 -17.20
CA ALA A 75 5.49 3.45 -18.33
C ALA A 75 5.93 2.88 -19.68
N GLN A 76 7.18 2.40 -19.79
CA GLN A 76 7.68 1.75 -21.00
C GLN A 76 6.97 0.42 -21.29
N GLN A 77 6.42 -0.23 -20.25
CA GLN A 77 5.68 -1.49 -20.36
C GLN A 77 4.16 -1.27 -20.53
N GLY A 78 3.69 -0.01 -20.54
CA GLY A 78 2.27 0.34 -20.63
C GLY A 78 1.48 0.10 -19.35
N VAL A 79 2.14 -0.16 -18.22
CA VAL A 79 1.49 -0.40 -16.93
C VAL A 79 0.95 0.92 -16.37
N GLN A 80 -0.31 0.90 -15.93
CA GLN A 80 -1.00 2.01 -15.33
C GLN A 80 -1.21 1.77 -13.82
N GLY A 81 -1.14 2.84 -13.05
CA GLY A 81 -1.39 2.79 -11.60
C GLY A 81 -2.47 3.76 -11.14
N THR A 82 -3.11 3.41 -10.03
CA THR A 82 -3.99 4.31 -9.29
C THR A 82 -3.54 4.37 -7.84
N ILE A 83 -3.39 5.58 -7.30
CA ILE A 83 -3.20 5.79 -5.86
C ILE A 83 -4.37 6.61 -5.33
N ILE A 84 -5.04 6.09 -4.31
CA ILE A 84 -6.04 6.80 -3.52
C ILE A 84 -5.37 7.19 -2.21
N THR A 85 -5.34 8.48 -1.93
CA THR A 85 -4.75 9.03 -0.69
C THR A 85 -5.64 10.16 -0.17
N SER A 86 -5.26 10.85 0.88
CA SER A 86 -6.06 11.92 1.47
C SER A 86 -5.21 13.09 1.97
N ASP A 87 -5.88 14.17 2.33
CA ASP A 87 -5.30 15.30 3.07
C ASP A 87 -5.43 15.15 4.60
N TYR A 88 -5.83 13.97 5.06
CA TYR A 88 -6.12 13.69 6.46
C TYR A 88 -5.00 14.16 7.40
N LEU A 89 -5.37 14.96 8.39
CA LEU A 89 -4.48 15.54 9.40
C LEU A 89 -3.30 16.37 8.82
N ASN A 90 -3.34 16.80 7.57
CA ASN A 90 -2.26 17.52 6.88
C ASN A 90 -0.90 16.80 6.86
N PHE A 91 -0.89 15.48 7.04
CA PHE A 91 0.37 14.71 7.01
C PHE A 91 1.04 14.74 5.64
N ASN A 92 0.25 14.71 4.59
CA ASN A 92 0.76 14.75 3.23
C ASN A 92 1.18 16.16 2.85
N HIS A 93 2.48 16.37 2.61
CA HIS A 93 3.01 17.67 2.22
C HIS A 93 2.55 18.05 0.80
N PRO A 94 2.13 19.30 0.53
CA PRO A 94 1.66 19.72 -0.80
C PRO A 94 2.60 19.38 -1.96
N ALA A 95 3.91 19.49 -1.76
CA ALA A 95 4.90 19.11 -2.77
C ALA A 95 4.86 17.61 -3.14
N MET A 96 4.38 16.74 -2.25
CA MET A 96 4.21 15.32 -2.53
C MET A 96 3.14 15.12 -3.61
N PHE A 97 2.01 15.81 -3.53
CA PHE A 97 0.95 15.78 -4.53
C PHE A 97 1.44 16.29 -5.89
N GLU A 98 2.23 17.38 -5.91
CA GLU A 98 2.84 17.90 -7.14
C GLU A 98 3.77 16.89 -7.81
N GLU A 99 4.54 16.17 -7.00
CA GLU A 99 5.46 15.15 -7.51
C GLU A 99 4.72 13.92 -8.02
N LEU A 100 3.62 13.50 -7.38
CA LEU A 100 2.77 12.42 -7.87
C LEU A 100 2.07 12.79 -9.19
N GLN A 101 1.57 14.03 -9.31
CA GLN A 101 0.88 14.50 -10.51
C GLN A 101 1.77 14.49 -11.77
N LYS A 102 3.09 14.57 -11.60
CA LYS A 102 4.06 14.53 -12.70
C LYS A 102 4.29 13.14 -13.28
N ILE A 103 3.77 12.07 -12.66
CA ILE A 103 3.95 10.69 -13.11
C ILE A 103 2.88 10.36 -14.16
N PRO A 104 3.25 10.18 -15.44
CA PRO A 104 2.27 10.18 -16.54
C PRO A 104 1.36 8.94 -16.56
N ASN A 105 1.83 7.81 -16.05
CA ASN A 105 1.09 6.55 -15.98
C ASN A 105 0.47 6.31 -14.59
N LEU A 106 0.22 7.39 -13.82
CA LEU A 106 -0.36 7.32 -12.48
C LEU A 106 -1.59 8.22 -12.38
N THR A 107 -2.72 7.64 -12.01
CA THR A 107 -3.90 8.38 -11.59
C THR A 107 -3.88 8.54 -10.07
N VAL A 108 -3.90 9.78 -9.59
CA VAL A 108 -4.00 10.06 -8.15
C VAL A 108 -5.39 10.54 -7.83
N ARG A 109 -5.97 10.00 -6.76
CA ARG A 109 -7.29 10.38 -6.27
C ARG A 109 -7.20 10.78 -4.80
N ILE A 110 -7.98 11.77 -4.43
CA ILE A 110 -8.08 12.28 -3.06
C ILE A 110 -9.40 11.77 -2.47
N ALA A 111 -9.32 10.94 -1.45
CA ALA A 111 -10.48 10.46 -0.71
C ALA A 111 -11.08 11.57 0.14
N ASP A 112 -12.39 11.80 0.00
CA ASP A 112 -13.19 12.71 0.83
C ASP A 112 -13.92 11.90 1.91
N LEU A 113 -13.12 11.22 2.75
CA LEU A 113 -13.61 10.34 3.80
C LEU A 113 -13.00 10.73 5.14
N ASN A 114 -13.87 11.04 6.11
CA ASN A 114 -13.41 11.28 7.47
C ASN A 114 -12.68 10.05 8.05
N GLY A 115 -11.47 10.25 8.54
CA GLY A 115 -10.67 9.19 9.14
C GLY A 115 -10.04 8.21 8.13
N PHE A 116 -9.90 8.62 6.86
CA PHE A 116 -9.20 7.80 5.87
C PHE A 116 -7.79 7.43 6.34
N HIS A 117 -7.58 6.16 6.64
CA HIS A 117 -6.31 5.67 7.22
C HIS A 117 -5.90 4.29 6.68
N THR A 118 -6.31 3.97 5.46
CA THR A 118 -6.03 2.68 4.80
C THR A 118 -4.55 2.54 4.45
N LYS A 119 -4.07 1.30 4.39
CA LYS A 119 -2.76 0.90 3.88
C LYS A 119 -2.92 -0.43 3.16
N GLY A 120 -3.36 -0.33 1.92
CA GLY A 120 -3.62 -1.45 1.04
C GLY A 120 -2.95 -1.24 -0.32
N TYR A 121 -2.21 -2.22 -0.76
CA TYR A 121 -1.47 -2.23 -2.02
C TYR A 121 -1.94 -3.42 -2.84
N LEU A 122 -2.77 -3.18 -3.85
CA LEU A 122 -3.33 -4.20 -4.74
C LEU A 122 -2.59 -4.18 -6.06
N PHE A 123 -2.21 -5.36 -6.55
CA PHE A 123 -1.51 -5.59 -7.81
C PHE A 123 -2.26 -6.63 -8.64
N ASP A 124 -2.50 -6.33 -9.90
CA ASP A 124 -3.12 -7.24 -10.86
C ASP A 124 -2.04 -7.83 -11.78
N HIS A 125 -1.85 -9.14 -11.72
CA HIS A 125 -0.91 -9.88 -12.57
C HIS A 125 -1.60 -10.53 -13.77
N GLY A 126 -2.92 -10.35 -13.91
CA GLY A 126 -3.74 -10.92 -14.97
C GLY A 126 -4.36 -12.27 -14.60
N GLU A 127 -3.57 -13.28 -14.30
CA GLU A 127 -4.07 -14.59 -13.89
C GLU A 127 -4.45 -14.65 -12.39
N TYR A 128 -3.83 -13.81 -11.59
CA TYR A 128 -4.07 -13.65 -10.16
C TYR A 128 -3.85 -12.21 -9.75
N GLN A 129 -4.30 -11.88 -8.57
CA GLN A 129 -4.06 -10.61 -7.92
C GLN A 129 -3.30 -10.84 -6.62
N THR A 130 -2.48 -9.86 -6.24
CA THR A 130 -1.80 -9.82 -4.94
C THR A 130 -2.25 -8.60 -4.18
N VAL A 131 -2.53 -8.76 -2.89
CA VAL A 131 -2.75 -7.66 -1.96
C VAL A 131 -1.72 -7.69 -0.84
N ILE A 132 -1.24 -6.51 -0.46
CA ILE A 132 -0.44 -6.30 0.75
C ILE A 132 -1.20 -5.32 1.62
N ILE A 133 -1.64 -5.75 2.79
CA ILE A 133 -2.39 -4.94 3.76
C ILE A 133 -1.74 -5.01 5.14
N GLY A 134 -1.77 -3.91 5.87
CA GLY A 134 -1.19 -3.89 7.22
C GLY A 134 -0.98 -2.48 7.77
N SER A 135 0.11 -2.29 8.50
CA SER A 135 0.41 -1.03 9.17
C SER A 135 1.22 -0.04 8.35
N ALA A 136 1.92 -0.49 7.29
CA ALA A 136 2.89 0.34 6.56
C ALA A 136 2.24 1.36 5.62
N ASN A 137 2.42 2.64 5.90
CA ASN A 137 2.17 3.73 4.95
C ASN A 137 3.26 3.78 3.87
N PHE A 138 3.02 4.53 2.79
CA PHE A 138 4.02 4.73 1.74
C PHE A 138 5.03 5.82 2.15
N THR A 139 5.75 5.53 3.22
CA THR A 139 6.77 6.40 3.81
C THR A 139 8.09 5.64 3.94
N ARG A 140 9.21 6.40 3.88
CA ARG A 140 10.53 5.80 4.02
C ARG A 140 10.69 5.01 5.33
N SER A 141 10.21 5.59 6.42
CA SER A 141 10.29 4.93 7.73
C SER A 141 9.51 3.62 7.75
N ALA A 142 8.26 3.61 7.27
CA ALA A 142 7.43 2.42 7.29
C ALA A 142 7.93 1.33 6.33
N LEU A 143 8.41 1.69 5.15
CA LEU A 143 8.77 0.71 4.13
C LEU A 143 10.20 0.17 4.23
N LEU A 144 11.09 0.85 4.97
CA LEU A 144 12.51 0.50 5.02
C LEU A 144 13.09 0.32 6.43
N VAL A 145 12.46 0.88 7.48
CA VAL A 145 13.10 1.02 8.79
C VAL A 145 12.27 0.48 9.94
N ASN A 146 11.03 0.97 10.07
CA ASN A 146 10.17 0.67 11.21
C ASN A 146 9.78 -0.82 11.25
N LYS A 147 9.48 -1.30 12.45
CA LYS A 147 8.81 -2.60 12.64
C LYS A 147 7.35 -2.45 12.24
N GLU A 148 7.06 -2.82 11.01
CA GLU A 148 5.71 -2.86 10.46
C GLU A 148 5.30 -4.31 10.23
N TRP A 149 4.03 -4.59 10.34
CA TRP A 149 3.46 -5.90 10.02
C TRP A 149 2.46 -5.75 8.88
N ASN A 150 2.75 -6.44 7.79
CA ASN A 150 1.85 -6.50 6.65
C ASN A 150 1.67 -7.94 6.22
N LEU A 151 0.48 -8.26 5.76
CA LEU A 151 0.17 -9.55 5.21
C LEU A 151 0.06 -9.45 3.69
N LYS A 152 0.81 -10.28 2.99
CA LYS A 152 0.68 -10.49 1.55
C LYS A 152 -0.19 -11.70 1.33
N LEU A 153 -1.21 -11.56 0.48
CA LEU A 153 -2.11 -12.61 0.04
C LEU A 153 -2.25 -12.54 -1.48
N SER A 154 -2.38 -13.69 -2.11
CA SER A 154 -2.68 -13.79 -3.55
C SER A 154 -3.92 -14.63 -3.77
N SER A 155 -4.72 -14.29 -4.77
CA SER A 155 -5.92 -15.00 -5.15
C SER A 155 -6.23 -14.75 -6.62
N ARG A 156 -7.06 -15.61 -7.21
CA ARG A 156 -7.67 -15.33 -8.51
C ARG A 156 -8.67 -14.19 -8.40
N GLN A 157 -9.00 -13.55 -9.52
CA GLN A 157 -9.97 -12.45 -9.55
C GLN A 157 -11.36 -12.85 -9.03
N GLU A 158 -11.77 -14.10 -9.25
CA GLU A 158 -13.04 -14.64 -8.76
C GLU A 158 -12.99 -15.03 -7.26
N GLY A 159 -11.84 -14.94 -6.62
CA GLY A 159 -11.69 -15.26 -5.19
C GLY A 159 -12.47 -14.29 -4.30
N SER A 160 -13.21 -14.79 -3.32
CA SER A 160 -14.10 -13.98 -2.48
C SER A 160 -13.39 -12.84 -1.75
N LEU A 161 -12.14 -13.02 -1.34
CA LEU A 161 -11.33 -11.96 -0.72
C LEU A 161 -11.14 -10.79 -1.69
N PHE A 162 -10.78 -11.07 -2.94
CA PHE A 162 -10.54 -10.00 -3.92
C PHE A 162 -11.83 -9.33 -4.39
N GLN A 163 -12.93 -10.05 -4.45
CA GLN A 163 -14.24 -9.45 -4.69
C GLN A 163 -14.60 -8.44 -3.59
N GLN A 164 -14.38 -8.78 -2.32
CA GLN A 164 -14.59 -7.88 -1.20
C GLN A 164 -13.65 -6.66 -1.26
N LEU A 165 -12.35 -6.88 -1.50
CA LEU A 165 -11.37 -5.79 -1.63
C LEU A 165 -11.68 -4.86 -2.79
N THR A 166 -12.10 -5.40 -3.94
CA THR A 166 -12.49 -4.60 -5.10
C THR A 166 -13.72 -3.75 -4.79
N ALA A 167 -14.74 -4.34 -4.14
CA ALA A 167 -15.93 -3.60 -3.73
C ALA A 167 -15.59 -2.45 -2.77
N GLU A 168 -14.72 -2.67 -1.78
CA GLU A 168 -14.26 -1.63 -0.87
C GLU A 168 -13.45 -0.55 -1.58
N LEU A 169 -12.54 -0.93 -2.50
CA LEU A 169 -11.78 0.03 -3.30
C LEU A 169 -12.69 0.86 -4.20
N ASP A 170 -13.72 0.27 -4.80
CA ASP A 170 -14.68 0.98 -5.64
C ASP A 170 -15.53 1.94 -4.80
N ALA A 171 -15.93 1.55 -3.59
CA ALA A 171 -16.62 2.44 -2.66
C ALA A 171 -15.75 3.66 -2.31
N VAL A 172 -14.49 3.45 -1.93
CA VAL A 172 -13.54 4.54 -1.67
C VAL A 172 -13.30 5.40 -2.91
N LYS A 173 -13.26 4.81 -4.09
CA LYS A 173 -13.09 5.49 -5.37
C LYS A 173 -14.27 6.40 -5.70
N HIS A 174 -15.49 5.96 -5.37
CA HIS A 174 -16.70 6.76 -5.51
C HIS A 174 -16.67 8.01 -4.62
N GLU A 175 -16.13 7.90 -3.42
CA GLU A 175 -15.95 8.99 -2.47
C GLU A 175 -14.56 9.65 -2.58
N SER A 176 -14.03 9.72 -3.79
CA SER A 176 -12.76 10.36 -4.08
C SER A 176 -12.81 11.16 -5.37
N THR A 177 -12.03 12.23 -5.45
CA THR A 177 -11.86 13.06 -6.64
C THR A 177 -10.48 12.88 -7.26
N VAL A 178 -10.37 13.03 -8.58
CA VAL A 178 -9.07 13.02 -9.24
C VAL A 178 -8.27 14.25 -8.81
N LEU A 179 -7.00 14.05 -8.48
CA LEU A 179 -6.08 15.13 -8.12
C LEU A 179 -5.91 16.10 -9.29
N THR A 180 -6.15 17.38 -9.04
CA THR A 180 -5.93 18.47 -10.03
C THR A 180 -4.97 19.52 -9.51
N SER A 181 -4.43 20.33 -10.42
CA SER A 181 -3.56 21.44 -10.05
C SER A 181 -4.28 22.49 -9.19
N GLU A 182 -5.59 22.69 -9.43
CA GLU A 182 -6.44 23.60 -8.67
C GLU A 182 -6.61 23.08 -7.24
N TRP A 183 -6.84 21.77 -7.07
CA TRP A 183 -6.93 21.15 -5.75
C TRP A 183 -5.60 21.33 -4.97
N ILE A 184 -4.45 21.07 -5.62
CA ILE A 184 -3.14 21.22 -5.00
C ILE A 184 -2.91 22.67 -4.57
N ALA A 185 -3.27 23.66 -5.41
CA ALA A 185 -3.13 25.06 -5.09
C ALA A 185 -3.99 25.48 -3.88
N ALA A 186 -5.25 25.00 -3.83
CA ALA A 186 -6.14 25.23 -2.70
C ALA A 186 -5.64 24.57 -1.41
N TYR A 187 -5.19 23.32 -1.50
CA TYR A 187 -4.61 22.61 -0.37
C TYR A 187 -3.36 23.32 0.17
N ARG A 188 -2.44 23.69 -0.71
CA ARG A 188 -1.19 24.41 -0.34
C ARG A 188 -1.47 25.71 0.42
N LYS A 189 -2.49 26.46 0.01
CA LYS A 189 -2.87 27.74 0.65
C LYS A 189 -3.31 27.53 2.10
N ASN A 190 -3.95 26.41 2.39
CA ASN A 190 -4.54 26.11 3.70
C ASN A 190 -3.70 25.14 4.55
N TRP A 191 -2.69 24.52 3.93
CA TRP A 191 -1.89 23.50 4.59
C TRP A 191 -1.05 24.08 5.72
N GLN A 192 -1.09 23.41 6.85
CA GLN A 192 -0.20 23.67 7.98
C GLN A 192 0.46 22.34 8.37
N PRO A 193 1.77 22.36 8.68
CA PRO A 193 2.42 21.13 9.13
C PRO A 193 1.69 20.56 10.36
N PRO A 194 1.57 19.25 10.46
CA PRO A 194 0.97 18.62 11.63
C PRO A 194 1.68 19.11 12.89
N LYS A 195 0.92 19.49 13.91
CA LYS A 195 1.49 19.88 15.19
C LYS A 195 2.26 18.69 15.75
N THR A 196 3.58 18.76 15.72
CA THR A 196 4.44 17.75 16.30
C THR A 196 4.20 17.76 17.81
N ARG A 197 3.44 16.80 18.33
CA ARG A 197 3.52 16.48 19.75
C ARG A 197 4.88 15.85 19.98
N VAL A 198 5.89 16.67 20.25
CA VAL A 198 7.13 16.20 20.84
C VAL A 198 6.85 15.91 22.31
N THR A 199 6.15 14.83 22.56
CA THR A 199 6.30 14.12 23.81
C THR A 199 7.34 13.04 23.50
N GLN A 200 8.61 13.32 23.84
CA GLN A 200 9.51 12.20 24.13
C GLN A 200 8.78 11.39 25.20
N PRO A 201 8.47 10.09 24.96
CA PRO A 201 7.96 9.28 26.05
C PRO A 201 9.02 9.33 27.14
N GLU A 202 8.66 9.80 28.34
CA GLU A 202 9.47 9.55 29.52
C GLU A 202 9.77 8.05 29.52
N LYS A 203 11.05 7.72 29.53
CA LYS A 203 11.45 6.32 29.67
C LYS A 203 10.88 5.87 31.00
N LEU A 204 9.81 5.07 30.94
CA LEU A 204 9.29 4.41 32.12
C LEU A 204 10.47 3.68 32.80
N LYS A 205 10.78 4.07 34.03
CA LYS A 205 11.76 3.35 34.82
C LYS A 205 11.25 1.92 34.99
N PRO A 206 12.11 0.90 34.93
CA PRO A 206 11.71 -0.46 35.27
C PRO A 206 11.05 -0.45 36.63
N ILE A 207 9.92 -1.09 36.77
CA ILE A 207 9.32 -1.40 38.08
C ILE A 207 10.23 -2.47 38.68
N GLU A 208 10.90 -2.12 39.80
CA GLU A 208 11.69 -3.08 40.61
C GLU A 208 10.78 -4.09 41.30
#